data_c5c5064224f921fd7c7e1d58d0dcf69f
#
_entry.id   c5c5064224f921fd7c7e1d58d0dcf69f
#
_cell.length_a   1.000
_cell.length_b   1.000
_cell.length_c   1.000
_cell.angle_alpha   90.00
_cell.angle_beta   90.00
_cell.angle_gamma   90.00
#
_symmetry.space_group_name_H-M   'P 1'
#
loop_
_entity.id
_entity.type
_entity.pdbx_description
1 polymer ?
#
loop_
_entity_poly.entity_id
_entity_poly.type
_entity_poly.pdbx_seq_one_letter_code
_entity_poly.pdbx_strand_id
1 'polypeptide(L)'
;MKERIENITNRIVSGSATIIAIVALATAVYQARLSRDQAKASVWPYLVQGNSSNNDYSRIVQNVGLGPAMIRGFEVLVDGKPTRNWTDVAGKLGIHPTWRGMRSTTFRAGLVVPTGALIELLNLPDTVDERLIRGSMDHLQTWVCFCSLYGDCWENRSNDYEPRRVKACRDDPARRFVE
;
A
#
# COMPACT_ATOMS: atom_id res chain seq x y z
N MET A 1 -23.24 -3.78 68.75
CA MET A 1 -23.88 -4.47 67.61
C MET A 1 -23.89 -3.57 66.35
N LYS A 2 -24.21 -2.32 66.51
CA LYS A 2 -24.28 -1.32 65.36
C LYS A 2 -22.94 -1.12 64.65
N GLU A 3 -21.83 -0.91 65.36
CA GLU A 3 -20.48 -0.75 64.77
C GLU A 3 -19.98 -1.98 63.96
N ARG A 4 -20.36 -3.16 64.40
CA ARG A 4 -19.97 -4.41 63.72
C ARG A 4 -20.68 -4.55 62.35
N ILE A 5 -21.94 -4.12 62.28
CA ILE A 5 -22.75 -4.11 61.07
C ILE A 5 -22.20 -3.05 60.09
N GLU A 6 -21.89 -1.85 60.57
CA GLU A 6 -21.27 -0.80 59.72
C GLU A 6 -19.92 -1.22 59.13
N ASN A 7 -19.05 -1.87 59.91
CA ASN A 7 -17.77 -2.36 59.43
C ASN A 7 -17.92 -3.46 58.36
N ILE A 8 -18.89 -4.36 58.50
CA ILE A 8 -19.15 -5.40 57.48
C ILE A 8 -19.70 -4.77 56.22
N THR A 9 -20.65 -3.85 56.32
CA THR A 9 -21.22 -3.14 55.19
C THR A 9 -20.15 -2.36 54.42
N ASN A 10 -19.28 -1.61 55.09
CA ASN A 10 -18.19 -0.89 54.49
C ASN A 10 -17.18 -1.78 53.75
N ARG A 11 -16.86 -2.97 54.30
CA ARG A 11 -16.00 -3.94 53.63
C ARG A 11 -16.63 -4.52 52.36
N ILE A 12 -17.93 -4.81 52.39
CA ILE A 12 -18.66 -5.34 51.25
C ILE A 12 -18.73 -4.26 50.16
N VAL A 13 -19.09 -3.02 50.51
CA VAL A 13 -19.16 -1.90 49.57
C VAL A 13 -17.79 -1.61 48.94
N SER A 14 -16.72 -1.56 49.74
CA SER A 14 -15.38 -1.36 49.25
C SER A 14 -14.91 -2.50 48.34
N GLY A 15 -15.20 -3.74 48.69
CA GLY A 15 -14.87 -4.92 47.86
C GLY A 15 -15.60 -4.90 46.53
N SER A 16 -16.92 -4.61 46.56
CA SER A 16 -17.71 -4.53 45.31
C SER A 16 -17.26 -3.36 44.40
N ALA A 17 -16.94 -2.20 44.96
CA ALA A 17 -16.41 -1.07 44.22
C ALA A 17 -15.08 -1.41 43.52
N THR A 18 -14.19 -2.14 44.20
CA THR A 18 -12.93 -2.58 43.64
C THR A 18 -13.14 -3.54 42.45
N ILE A 19 -14.04 -4.51 42.59
CA ILE A 19 -14.38 -5.46 41.51
C ILE A 19 -14.94 -4.69 40.29
N ILE A 20 -15.87 -3.78 40.51
CA ILE A 20 -16.47 -2.96 39.45
C ILE A 20 -15.38 -2.15 38.74
N ALA A 21 -14.46 -1.54 39.49
CA ALA A 21 -13.36 -0.75 38.91
C ALA A 21 -12.44 -1.61 38.04
N ILE A 22 -12.12 -2.83 38.44
CA ILE A 22 -11.30 -3.77 37.67
C ILE A 22 -12.02 -4.16 36.35
N VAL A 23 -13.31 -4.50 36.45
CA VAL A 23 -14.12 -4.85 35.28
C VAL A 23 -14.23 -3.65 34.31
N ALA A 24 -14.45 -2.44 34.83
CA ALA A 24 -14.51 -1.23 34.03
C ALA A 24 -13.17 -0.94 33.33
N LEU A 25 -12.05 -1.13 34.00
CA LEU A 25 -10.73 -0.99 33.41
C LEU A 25 -10.48 -2.01 32.30
N ALA A 26 -10.82 -3.28 32.54
CA ALA A 26 -10.66 -4.32 31.54
C ALA A 26 -11.51 -4.06 30.27
N THR A 27 -12.76 -3.64 30.46
CA THR A 27 -13.65 -3.24 29.34
C THR A 27 -13.13 -2.03 28.59
N ALA A 28 -12.62 -1.02 29.27
CA ALA A 28 -12.03 0.16 28.66
C ALA A 28 -10.81 -0.18 27.77
N VAL A 29 -9.92 -1.04 28.26
CA VAL A 29 -8.77 -1.53 27.50
C VAL A 29 -9.20 -2.33 26.28
N TYR A 30 -10.20 -3.20 26.43
CA TYR A 30 -10.76 -3.97 25.32
C TYR A 30 -11.37 -3.05 24.24
N GLN A 31 -12.19 -2.09 24.65
CA GLN A 31 -12.81 -1.12 23.74
C GLN A 31 -11.76 -0.27 22.99
N ALA A 32 -10.71 0.16 23.70
CA ALA A 32 -9.63 0.93 23.07
C ALA A 32 -8.89 0.13 21.98
N ARG A 33 -8.63 -1.17 22.22
CA ARG A 33 -8.04 -2.05 21.21
C ARG A 33 -8.96 -2.24 19.99
N LEU A 34 -10.23 -2.54 20.23
CA LEU A 34 -11.22 -2.71 19.17
C LEU A 34 -11.36 -1.45 18.32
N SER A 35 -11.46 -0.28 18.96
CA SER A 35 -11.52 1.02 18.27
C SER A 35 -10.28 1.28 17.40
N ARG A 36 -9.09 0.92 17.90
CA ARG A 36 -7.85 1.04 17.11
C ARG A 36 -7.85 0.12 15.89
N ASP A 37 -8.32 -1.11 16.03
CA ASP A 37 -8.37 -2.06 14.91
C ASP A 37 -9.40 -1.64 13.86
N GLN A 38 -10.54 -1.10 14.29
CA GLN A 38 -11.53 -0.50 13.39
C GLN A 38 -10.96 0.72 12.65
N ALA A 39 -10.25 1.61 13.36
CA ALA A 39 -9.61 2.77 12.75
C ALA A 39 -8.54 2.36 11.71
N LYS A 40 -7.77 1.30 11.96
CA LYS A 40 -6.83 0.75 10.99
C LYS A 40 -7.52 0.18 9.75
N ALA A 41 -8.62 -0.55 9.95
CA ALA A 41 -9.39 -1.13 8.85
C ALA A 41 -10.05 -0.06 7.98
N SER A 42 -10.49 1.06 8.56
CA SER A 42 -11.13 2.16 7.83
C SER A 42 -10.20 2.94 6.91
N VAL A 43 -8.90 2.82 7.08
CA VAL A 43 -7.86 3.48 6.25
C VAL A 43 -6.90 2.49 5.59
N TRP A 44 -7.36 1.28 5.35
CA TRP A 44 -6.56 0.24 4.70
C TRP A 44 -6.36 0.54 3.22
N PRO A 45 -5.11 0.79 2.75
CA PRO A 45 -4.82 0.98 1.35
C PRO A 45 -4.74 -0.36 0.62
N TYR A 46 -5.16 -0.38 -0.65
CA TYR A 46 -5.06 -1.56 -1.49
C TYR A 46 -4.69 -1.15 -2.91
N LEU A 47 -3.41 -1.27 -3.25
CA LEU A 47 -2.94 -0.97 -4.60
C LEU A 47 -3.04 -2.20 -5.48
N VAL A 48 -3.70 -2.05 -6.61
CA VAL A 48 -3.73 -3.03 -7.71
C VAL A 48 -2.95 -2.50 -8.89
N GLN A 49 -2.31 -3.40 -9.61
CA GLN A 49 -1.60 -3.09 -10.85
C GLN A 49 -2.28 -3.77 -12.02
N GLY A 50 -2.31 -3.11 -13.14
CA GLY A 50 -2.95 -3.63 -14.34
C GLY A 50 -2.45 -2.97 -15.61
N ASN A 51 -2.97 -3.46 -16.72
CA ASN A 51 -2.78 -2.87 -18.04
C ASN A 51 -4.13 -2.40 -18.57
N SER A 52 -4.15 -1.29 -19.26
CA SER A 52 -5.28 -0.80 -20.04
C SER A 52 -4.87 -0.68 -21.50
N SER A 53 -5.75 -1.07 -22.40
CA SER A 53 -5.51 -1.06 -23.86
C SER A 53 -6.67 -0.43 -24.64
N ASN A 54 -7.32 0.58 -24.07
CA ASN A 54 -8.37 1.35 -24.75
C ASN A 54 -7.72 2.48 -25.57
N ASN A 55 -7.36 2.25 -26.79
CA ASN A 55 -6.66 3.10 -27.74
C ASN A 55 -5.14 3.17 -27.52
N ASP A 56 -4.68 3.57 -26.33
CA ASP A 56 -3.27 3.58 -25.93
C ASP A 56 -3.00 2.42 -24.97
N TYR A 57 -1.80 1.87 -24.98
CA TYR A 57 -1.38 0.92 -23.95
C TYR A 57 -0.92 1.68 -22.72
N SER A 58 -1.53 1.39 -21.59
CA SER A 58 -1.14 1.97 -20.29
C SER A 58 -0.84 0.89 -19.25
N ARG A 59 0.27 1.05 -18.54
CA ARG A 59 0.53 0.37 -17.26
C ARG A 59 -0.01 1.24 -16.14
N ILE A 60 -0.97 0.72 -15.39
CA ILE A 60 -1.70 1.49 -14.36
C ILE A 60 -1.47 0.92 -12.96
N VAL A 61 -1.53 1.81 -11.99
CA VAL A 61 -1.68 1.48 -10.55
C VAL A 61 -2.91 2.20 -10.04
N GLN A 62 -3.79 1.48 -9.37
CA GLN A 62 -5.00 2.06 -8.78
C GLN A 62 -5.06 1.73 -7.29
N ASN A 63 -5.44 2.72 -6.48
CA ASN A 63 -5.77 2.48 -5.09
C ASN A 63 -7.27 2.20 -4.95
N VAL A 64 -7.63 0.94 -4.82
CA VAL A 64 -9.01 0.49 -4.60
C VAL A 64 -9.33 0.29 -3.12
N GLY A 65 -8.41 0.63 -2.24
CA GLY A 65 -8.57 0.55 -0.79
C GLY A 65 -9.38 1.69 -0.20
N LEU A 66 -9.61 1.63 1.11
CA LEU A 66 -10.38 2.62 1.87
C LEU A 66 -9.54 3.80 2.35
N GLY A 67 -8.23 3.68 2.34
CA GLY A 67 -7.32 4.71 2.81
C GLY A 67 -6.19 5.04 1.82
N PRO A 68 -5.48 6.14 2.06
CA PRO A 68 -4.36 6.55 1.22
C PRO A 68 -3.19 5.58 1.35
N ALA A 69 -2.52 5.29 0.23
CA ALA A 69 -1.31 4.49 0.17
C ALA A 69 -0.07 5.39 0.16
N MET A 70 0.77 5.30 1.18
CA MET A 70 2.05 6.00 1.23
C MET A 70 3.13 5.15 0.57
N ILE A 71 3.63 5.58 -0.59
CA ILE A 71 4.67 4.87 -1.32
C ILE A 71 5.99 4.94 -0.54
N ARG A 72 6.62 3.78 -0.35
CA ARG A 72 7.91 3.63 0.34
C ARG A 72 8.99 3.07 -0.56
N GLY A 73 8.61 2.35 -1.61
CA GLY A 73 9.55 1.79 -2.58
C GLY A 73 8.89 1.58 -3.93
N PHE A 74 9.67 1.76 -4.99
CA PHE A 74 9.25 1.53 -6.36
C PHE A 74 10.44 1.02 -7.18
N GLU A 75 10.24 -0.10 -7.86
CA GLU A 75 11.24 -0.69 -8.75
C GLU A 75 10.55 -1.03 -10.09
N VAL A 76 11.30 -0.86 -11.16
CA VAL A 76 10.94 -1.33 -12.49
C VAL A 76 12.00 -2.30 -12.96
N LEU A 77 11.58 -3.48 -13.40
CA LEU A 77 12.47 -4.53 -13.85
C LEU A 77 12.13 -4.89 -15.30
N VAL A 78 13.17 -5.11 -16.10
CA VAL A 78 13.07 -5.70 -17.44
C VAL A 78 13.85 -7.01 -17.41
N ASP A 79 13.20 -8.12 -17.79
CA ASP A 79 13.78 -9.48 -17.68
C ASP A 79 14.31 -9.80 -16.27
N GLY A 80 13.59 -9.36 -15.25
CA GLY A 80 13.99 -9.55 -13.86
C GLY A 80 15.18 -8.70 -13.38
N LYS A 81 15.75 -7.86 -14.25
CA LYS A 81 16.86 -6.96 -13.93
C LYS A 81 16.36 -5.56 -13.62
N PRO A 82 16.78 -4.93 -12.52
CA PRO A 82 16.33 -3.59 -12.17
C PRO A 82 16.80 -2.57 -13.22
N THR A 83 15.95 -1.59 -13.46
CA THR A 83 16.20 -0.43 -14.31
C THR A 83 16.17 0.83 -13.46
N ARG A 84 16.80 1.92 -13.93
CA ARG A 84 16.92 3.14 -13.13
C ARG A 84 15.95 4.24 -13.54
N ASN A 85 15.55 4.27 -14.80
CA ASN A 85 14.65 5.29 -15.36
C ASN A 85 13.90 4.75 -16.58
N TRP A 86 12.91 5.50 -17.03
CA TRP A 86 12.09 5.10 -18.18
C TRP A 86 12.86 5.04 -19.51
N THR A 87 13.92 5.81 -19.66
CA THR A 87 14.80 5.74 -20.85
C THR A 87 15.52 4.40 -20.91
N ASP A 88 16.04 3.92 -19.77
CA ASP A 88 16.67 2.59 -19.66
C ASP A 88 15.66 1.47 -19.93
N VAL A 89 14.43 1.59 -19.41
CA VAL A 89 13.32 0.68 -19.71
C VAL A 89 13.04 0.63 -21.20
N ALA A 90 12.85 1.78 -21.85
CA ALA A 90 12.56 1.88 -23.25
C ALA A 90 13.68 1.24 -24.12
N GLY A 91 14.94 1.55 -23.79
CA GLY A 91 16.09 0.97 -24.49
C GLY A 91 16.15 -0.56 -24.39
N LYS A 92 15.89 -1.13 -23.19
CA LYS A 92 15.90 -2.58 -23.00
C LYS A 92 14.73 -3.30 -23.65
N LEU A 93 13.58 -2.63 -23.78
CA LEU A 93 12.40 -3.17 -24.48
C LEU A 93 12.43 -2.97 -25.99
N GLY A 94 13.49 -2.35 -26.53
CA GLY A 94 13.59 -2.02 -27.96
C GLY A 94 12.62 -0.91 -28.39
N ILE A 95 12.11 -0.16 -27.42
CA ILE A 95 11.21 0.96 -27.63
C ILE A 95 12.08 2.20 -27.90
N HIS A 96 11.90 2.85 -29.05
CA HIS A 96 12.74 4.01 -29.36
C HIS A 96 12.36 5.20 -28.46
N PRO A 97 13.29 5.81 -27.69
CA PRO A 97 12.96 6.88 -26.74
C PRO A 97 12.44 8.18 -27.39
N THR A 98 12.51 8.28 -28.72
CA THR A 98 11.99 9.43 -29.46
C THR A 98 10.52 9.27 -29.89
N TRP A 99 9.81 8.27 -29.42
CA TRP A 99 8.40 8.13 -29.72
C TRP A 99 7.60 9.29 -29.13
N ARG A 100 7.13 10.14 -30.05
CA ARG A 100 6.27 11.26 -29.68
C ARG A 100 4.99 10.71 -29.05
N GLY A 101 4.72 11.15 -27.81
CA GLY A 101 3.51 10.79 -27.09
C GLY A 101 3.69 9.78 -25.97
N MET A 102 4.87 9.16 -25.79
CA MET A 102 5.12 8.37 -24.57
C MET A 102 5.03 9.27 -23.34
N ARG A 103 4.21 8.87 -22.38
CA ARG A 103 4.09 9.52 -21.07
C ARG A 103 4.48 8.55 -19.99
N SER A 104 5.14 9.03 -18.97
CA SER A 104 5.53 8.22 -17.82
C SER A 104 5.35 8.98 -16.51
N THR A 105 5.05 8.24 -15.46
CA THR A 105 4.97 8.74 -14.08
C THR A 105 5.81 7.84 -13.20
N THR A 106 6.64 8.44 -12.36
CA THR A 106 7.51 7.72 -11.43
C THR A 106 6.97 7.83 -10.01
N PHE A 107 6.86 6.70 -9.33
CA PHE A 107 6.57 6.67 -7.92
C PHE A 107 7.84 6.97 -7.12
N ARG A 108 7.81 8.06 -6.36
CA ARG A 108 8.88 8.40 -5.42
C ARG A 108 8.47 8.02 -4.00
N ALA A 109 9.44 7.64 -3.21
CA ALA A 109 9.22 7.46 -1.77
C ALA A 109 8.65 8.74 -1.15
N GLY A 110 7.58 8.62 -0.38
CA GLY A 110 6.83 9.74 0.18
C GLY A 110 5.62 10.20 -0.65
N LEU A 111 5.47 9.74 -1.90
CA LEU A 111 4.24 9.99 -2.66
C LEU A 111 3.05 9.34 -1.95
N VAL A 112 1.94 10.05 -1.89
CA VAL A 112 0.67 9.54 -1.36
C VAL A 112 -0.29 9.32 -2.52
N VAL A 113 -0.81 8.10 -2.63
CA VAL A 113 -1.84 7.73 -3.60
C VAL A 113 -3.20 7.73 -2.89
N PRO A 114 -4.07 8.71 -3.15
CA PRO A 114 -5.40 8.78 -2.53
C PRO A 114 -6.28 7.57 -2.87
N THR A 115 -7.29 7.31 -2.06
CA THR A 115 -8.34 6.34 -2.36
C THR A 115 -9.02 6.66 -3.69
N GLY A 116 -9.22 5.64 -4.53
CA GLY A 116 -9.83 5.78 -5.86
C GLY A 116 -8.91 6.33 -6.94
N ALA A 117 -7.72 6.84 -6.60
CA ALA A 117 -6.79 7.37 -7.59
C ALA A 117 -6.25 6.26 -8.51
N LEU A 118 -6.28 6.54 -9.81
CA LEU A 118 -5.66 5.75 -10.87
C LEU A 118 -4.47 6.54 -11.41
N ILE A 119 -3.31 5.92 -11.46
CA ILE A 119 -2.06 6.52 -11.95
C ILE A 119 -1.52 5.68 -13.09
N GLU A 120 -1.28 6.32 -14.22
CA GLU A 120 -0.59 5.71 -15.35
C GLU A 120 0.91 5.80 -15.11
N LEU A 121 1.56 4.64 -14.93
CA LEU A 121 3.03 4.56 -14.79
C LEU A 121 3.73 4.73 -16.13
N LEU A 122 3.16 4.14 -17.16
CA LEU A 122 3.64 4.21 -18.54
C LEU A 122 2.43 4.23 -19.46
N ASN A 123 2.41 5.17 -20.40
CA ASN A 123 1.44 5.22 -21.47
C ASN A 123 2.19 5.25 -22.79
N LEU A 124 1.87 4.33 -23.67
CA LEU A 124 2.40 4.22 -25.03
C LEU A 124 1.26 4.50 -26.01
N PRO A 125 1.45 5.46 -26.94
CA PRO A 125 0.42 5.79 -27.90
C PRO A 125 0.14 4.64 -28.89
N ASP A 126 -1.02 4.63 -29.50
CA ASP A 126 -1.50 3.66 -30.49
C ASP A 126 -0.64 3.56 -31.75
N THR A 127 0.21 4.56 -31.98
CA THR A 127 1.19 4.56 -33.09
C THR A 127 2.31 3.53 -32.93
N VAL A 128 2.42 2.92 -31.73
CA VAL A 128 3.38 1.84 -31.47
C VAL A 128 2.80 0.52 -31.93
N ASP A 129 3.59 -0.28 -32.65
CA ASP A 129 3.15 -1.62 -33.08
C ASP A 129 2.67 -2.47 -31.87
N GLU A 130 1.40 -2.87 -31.92
CA GLU A 130 0.75 -3.63 -30.86
C GLU A 130 1.48 -4.95 -30.56
N ARG A 131 2.09 -5.58 -31.56
CA ARG A 131 2.88 -6.82 -31.38
C ARG A 131 4.14 -6.56 -30.56
N LEU A 132 4.79 -5.43 -30.81
CA LEU A 132 5.97 -5.02 -30.05
C LEU A 132 5.59 -4.70 -28.61
N ILE A 133 4.46 -4.02 -28.39
CA ILE A 133 3.95 -3.70 -27.06
C ILE A 133 3.66 -5.00 -26.29
N ARG A 134 2.88 -5.90 -26.83
CA ARG A 134 2.51 -7.17 -26.16
C ARG A 134 3.76 -7.99 -25.82
N GLY A 135 4.66 -8.19 -26.79
CA GLY A 135 5.89 -8.94 -26.54
C GLY A 135 6.80 -8.31 -25.49
N SER A 136 6.88 -6.97 -25.48
CA SER A 136 7.76 -6.26 -24.53
C SER A 136 7.17 -6.19 -23.13
N MET A 137 5.83 -6.18 -22.97
CA MET A 137 5.19 -6.01 -21.66
C MET A 137 5.24 -7.24 -20.80
N ASP A 138 5.40 -8.43 -21.35
CA ASP A 138 5.64 -9.67 -20.60
C ASP A 138 7.00 -9.64 -19.87
N HIS A 139 7.94 -8.86 -20.39
CA HIS A 139 9.27 -8.66 -19.82
C HIS A 139 9.32 -7.53 -18.78
N LEU A 140 8.31 -6.65 -18.77
CA LEU A 140 8.23 -5.49 -17.86
C LEU A 140 7.51 -5.85 -16.58
N GLN A 141 8.22 -5.77 -15.47
CA GLN A 141 7.66 -5.97 -14.13
C GLN A 141 7.82 -4.70 -13.30
N THR A 142 6.81 -4.38 -12.53
CA THR A 142 6.84 -3.29 -11.56
C THR A 142 6.63 -3.84 -10.15
N TRP A 143 7.37 -3.32 -9.20
CA TRP A 143 7.23 -3.62 -7.78
C TRP A 143 6.96 -2.32 -7.02
N VAL A 144 5.93 -2.32 -6.21
CA VAL A 144 5.53 -1.19 -5.38
C VAL A 144 5.43 -1.66 -3.94
N CYS A 145 6.08 -0.95 -3.02
CA CYS A 145 5.86 -1.11 -1.60
C CYS A 145 5.23 0.15 -1.01
N PHE A 146 4.16 -0.04 -0.27
CA PHE A 146 3.37 1.04 0.29
C PHE A 146 2.90 0.72 1.70
N CYS A 147 2.61 1.76 2.48
CA CYS A 147 2.14 1.60 3.85
C CYS A 147 0.87 2.43 4.09
N SER A 148 0.07 2.01 5.07
CA SER A 148 -1.04 2.79 5.61
C SER A 148 -0.54 3.93 6.51
N LEU A 149 -1.45 4.81 6.90
CA LEU A 149 -1.20 5.85 7.90
C LEU A 149 -0.76 5.29 9.27
N TYR A 150 -1.13 4.05 9.57
CA TYR A 150 -0.75 3.37 10.81
C TYR A 150 0.54 2.56 10.72
N GLY A 151 1.24 2.62 9.58
CA GLY A 151 2.52 1.95 9.38
C GLY A 151 2.43 0.46 9.04
N ASP A 152 1.24 -0.08 8.80
CA ASP A 152 1.09 -1.40 8.22
C ASP A 152 1.49 -1.33 6.75
N CYS A 153 2.34 -2.25 6.27
CA CYS A 153 2.93 -2.18 4.93
C CYS A 153 2.64 -3.42 4.08
N TRP A 154 2.59 -3.20 2.77
CA TRP A 154 2.37 -4.22 1.75
C TRP A 154 3.30 -3.99 0.55
N GLU A 155 3.60 -5.08 -0.13
CA GLU A 155 4.24 -5.05 -1.44
C GLU A 155 3.34 -5.69 -2.49
N ASN A 156 3.37 -5.14 -3.70
CA ASN A 156 2.66 -5.67 -4.85
C ASN A 156 3.60 -5.68 -6.06
N ARG A 157 3.60 -6.77 -6.81
CA ARG A 157 4.27 -6.88 -8.12
C ARG A 157 3.21 -6.92 -9.20
N SER A 158 3.57 -6.48 -10.38
CA SER A 158 2.65 -6.46 -11.53
C SER A 158 2.08 -7.83 -11.93
N ASN A 159 2.73 -8.92 -11.49
CA ASN A 159 2.29 -10.29 -11.75
C ASN A 159 1.57 -10.93 -10.55
N ASP A 160 1.48 -10.24 -9.41
CA ASP A 160 0.78 -10.72 -8.23
C ASP A 160 -0.68 -10.26 -8.27
N TYR A 161 -1.61 -11.16 -8.00
CA TYR A 161 -3.05 -10.83 -7.93
C TYR A 161 -3.37 -9.99 -6.70
N GLU A 162 -2.63 -10.18 -5.60
CA GLU A 162 -2.90 -9.54 -4.32
C GLU A 162 -1.64 -8.94 -3.69
N PRO A 163 -1.75 -7.77 -3.04
CA PRO A 163 -0.66 -7.21 -2.25
C PRO A 163 -0.32 -8.12 -1.06
N ARG A 164 0.96 -8.42 -0.88
CA ARG A 164 1.46 -9.21 0.23
C ARG A 164 1.86 -8.32 1.40
N ARG A 165 1.38 -8.63 2.61
CA ARG A 165 1.78 -7.92 3.82
C ARG A 165 3.25 -8.14 4.15
N VAL A 166 3.96 -7.06 4.49
CA VAL A 166 5.39 -7.08 4.88
C VAL A 166 5.59 -6.31 6.18
N LYS A 167 6.65 -6.64 6.91
CA LYS A 167 6.99 -5.92 8.16
C LYS A 167 7.46 -4.49 7.89
N ALA A 168 8.22 -4.31 6.83
CA ALA A 168 8.72 -3.03 6.36
C ALA A 168 9.04 -3.11 4.86
N CYS A 169 8.95 -1.98 4.16
CA CYS A 169 9.44 -1.90 2.80
C CYS A 169 10.97 -1.97 2.78
N ARG A 170 11.51 -2.76 1.85
CA ARG A 170 12.94 -2.75 1.61
C ARG A 170 13.33 -1.42 0.96
N ASP A 171 14.47 -0.90 1.33
CA ASP A 171 15.09 0.25 0.70
C ASP A 171 16.47 -0.16 0.18
N ASP A 172 16.54 -0.50 -1.10
CA ASP A 172 17.79 -0.84 -1.78
C ASP A 172 18.10 0.28 -2.80
N PRO A 173 19.08 1.15 -2.50
CA PRO A 173 19.46 2.24 -3.40
C PRO A 173 19.92 1.79 -4.78
N ALA A 174 20.47 0.57 -4.91
CA ALA A 174 20.93 0.00 -6.18
C ALA A 174 19.76 -0.37 -7.10
N ARG A 175 18.58 -0.65 -6.53
CA ARG A 175 17.37 -1.06 -7.25
C ARG A 175 16.34 0.05 -7.40
N ARG A 176 16.57 1.17 -6.71
CA ARG A 176 15.63 2.29 -6.69
C ARG A 176 15.49 2.88 -8.08
N PHE A 177 14.25 2.99 -8.53
CA PHE A 177 13.91 3.69 -9.75
C PHE A 177 13.96 5.20 -9.50
N VAL A 178 14.74 5.92 -10.30
CA VAL A 178 14.96 7.36 -10.17
C VAL A 178 14.78 8.04 -11.53
N GLU A 179 14.04 9.12 -11.55
CA GLU A 179 13.87 9.99 -12.70
C GLU A 179 13.76 11.44 -12.25
#